data_8d5e6ae2e23e127cf0dab022944cf676
#
_entry.id   8d5e6ae2e23e127cf0dab022944cf676
#
_cell.length_a   1.000
_cell.length_b   1.000
_cell.length_c   1.000
_cell.angle_alpha   90.00
_cell.angle_beta   90.00
_cell.angle_gamma   90.00
#
_symmetry.space_group_name_H-M   'P 1'
#
loop_
_entity.id
_entity.type
_entity.pdbx_description
1 polymer ?
#
loop_
_entity_poly.entity_id
_entity_poly.type
_entity_poly.pdbx_seq_one_letter_code
_entity_poly.pdbx_strand_id
1 'polypeptide(L)'
;RQLDRNIVTVGRVLRGIELLSSLPRGTGALGFYEKPEQRTAIKAIRLATEVPIAERSNIEVLRTDTPLFTQYVESRRNRRDAWYLVPAGHTDVCNVTIPVRDVK
;
A
#
# COMPACT_ATOMS: atom_id res chain seq x y z
N ARG A 1 -13.32 -0.75 -9.29
CA ARG A 1 -13.60 -0.76 -10.74
C ARG A 1 -14.18 0.55 -11.27
N GLN A 2 -14.93 1.31 -10.48
CA GLN A 2 -15.44 2.63 -10.90
C GLN A 2 -14.32 3.64 -11.16
N LEU A 3 -13.15 3.46 -10.57
CA LEU A 3 -11.98 4.32 -10.75
C LEU A 3 -11.10 3.88 -11.93
N ASP A 4 -11.28 2.66 -12.43
CA ASP A 4 -10.52 2.14 -13.55
C ASP A 4 -10.72 3.03 -14.78
N ARG A 5 -9.62 3.42 -15.42
CA ARG A 5 -9.58 4.34 -16.56
C ARG A 5 -9.98 5.79 -16.27
N ASN A 6 -10.40 6.12 -15.03
CA ASN A 6 -10.75 7.49 -14.62
C ASN A 6 -9.68 8.12 -13.74
N ILE A 7 -8.83 7.31 -13.08
CA ILE A 7 -7.75 7.78 -12.23
C ILE A 7 -6.44 7.10 -12.64
N VAL A 8 -5.39 7.88 -12.71
CA VAL A 8 -4.04 7.37 -12.98
C VAL A 8 -3.43 6.85 -11.69
N THR A 9 -2.94 5.61 -11.72
CA THR A 9 -2.13 5.04 -10.64
C THR A 9 -0.70 5.54 -10.77
N VAL A 10 -0.24 6.36 -9.83
CA VAL A 10 1.11 6.94 -9.82
C VAL A 10 2.11 6.12 -9.02
N GLY A 11 1.64 5.21 -8.17
CA GLY A 11 2.52 4.39 -7.34
C GLY A 11 1.77 3.60 -6.28
N ARG A 12 2.52 3.00 -5.40
CA ARG A 12 2.02 2.22 -4.26
C ARG A 12 2.66 2.69 -2.96
N VAL A 13 1.87 2.77 -1.91
CA VAL A 13 2.38 3.05 -0.56
C VAL A 13 3.20 1.85 -0.08
N LEU A 14 4.45 2.09 0.28
CA LEU A 14 5.37 1.05 0.79
C LEU A 14 5.27 0.91 2.30
N ARG A 15 5.01 1.99 3.03
CA ARG A 15 4.89 2.04 4.50
C ARG A 15 3.87 3.07 4.92
N GLY A 16 3.27 2.87 6.09
CA GLY A 16 2.39 3.85 6.72
C GLY A 16 0.96 3.85 6.21
N ILE A 17 0.56 2.91 5.35
CA ILE A 17 -0.84 2.80 4.90
C ILE A 17 -1.80 2.56 6.08
N GLU A 18 -1.34 1.85 7.10
CA GLU A 18 -2.08 1.59 8.32
C GLU A 18 -2.42 2.88 9.07
N LEU A 19 -1.54 3.87 9.03
CA LEU A 19 -1.76 5.19 9.63
C LEU A 19 -2.90 5.93 8.92
N LEU A 20 -2.93 5.86 7.58
CA LEU A 20 -4.02 6.45 6.80
C LEU A 20 -5.34 5.72 7.05
N SER A 21 -5.28 4.40 7.20
CA SER A 21 -6.47 3.58 7.46
C SER A 21 -7.05 3.81 8.86
N SER A 22 -6.26 4.31 9.81
CA SER A 22 -6.70 4.62 11.18
C SER A 22 -7.33 6.01 11.31
N LEU A 23 -7.24 6.86 10.29
CA LEU A 23 -7.85 8.19 10.33
C LEU A 23 -9.38 8.08 10.40
N PRO A 24 -10.03 8.92 11.23
CA PRO A 24 -11.48 8.92 11.32
C PRO A 24 -12.09 9.30 9.98
N ARG A 25 -13.19 8.66 9.63
CA ARG A 25 -13.97 9.05 8.45
C ARG A 25 -14.82 10.27 8.78
N GLY A 26 -15.04 11.12 7.79
CA GLY A 26 -15.99 12.22 7.90
C GLY A 26 -17.43 11.74 7.92
N THR A 27 -18.32 12.61 8.37
CA THR A 27 -19.79 12.37 8.43
C THR A 27 -20.52 12.75 7.17
N GLY A 28 -19.86 13.45 6.26
CA GLY A 28 -20.44 13.88 4.97
C GLY A 28 -20.56 12.74 3.96
N ALA A 29 -21.15 13.04 2.82
CA ALA A 29 -21.33 12.10 1.72
C ALA A 29 -19.99 11.44 1.35
N LEU A 30 -19.99 10.12 1.11
CA LEU A 30 -18.80 9.32 0.80
C LEU A 30 -17.73 9.32 1.91
N GLY A 31 -18.03 9.83 3.11
CA GLY A 31 -17.08 9.90 4.22
C GLY A 31 -16.17 11.14 4.18
N PHE A 32 -16.54 12.17 3.42
CA PHE A 32 -15.82 13.43 3.42
C PHE A 32 -15.99 14.20 4.74
N TYR A 33 -14.95 14.95 5.10
CA TYR A 33 -14.99 15.84 6.23
C TYR A 33 -15.81 17.10 5.88
N GLU A 34 -16.86 17.35 6.65
CA GLU A 34 -17.71 18.52 6.46
C GLU A 34 -17.08 19.79 7.04
N LYS A 35 -16.33 19.64 8.11
CA LYS A 35 -15.72 20.76 8.81
C LYS A 35 -14.19 20.78 8.63
N PRO A 36 -13.59 21.97 8.46
CA PRO A 36 -12.14 22.10 8.34
C PRO A 36 -11.36 21.47 9.50
N GLU A 37 -11.90 21.54 10.73
CA GLU A 37 -11.26 21.03 11.95
C GLU A 37 -11.11 19.50 11.95
N GLN A 38 -11.90 18.80 11.17
CA GLN A 38 -11.85 17.36 11.02
C GLN A 38 -10.71 16.90 10.09
N ARG A 39 -10.17 17.83 9.30
CA ARG A 39 -9.17 17.51 8.28
C ARG A 39 -7.81 17.26 8.89
N THR A 40 -7.18 16.17 8.51
CA THR A 40 -5.79 15.92 8.84
C THR A 40 -4.87 16.73 7.93
N ALA A 41 -4.06 17.60 8.52
CA ALA A 41 -3.14 18.44 7.76
C ALA A 41 -2.00 17.62 7.16
N ILE A 42 -1.73 17.84 5.88
CA ILE A 42 -0.53 17.33 5.21
C ILE A 42 0.59 18.35 5.46
N LYS A 43 1.62 17.95 6.21
CA LYS A 43 2.75 18.84 6.55
C LYS A 43 3.67 19.07 5.36
N ALA A 44 3.96 18.02 4.60
CA ALA A 44 4.82 18.10 3.43
C ALA A 44 4.59 16.91 2.50
N ILE A 45 4.78 17.15 1.20
CA ILE A 45 4.96 16.13 0.17
C ILE A 45 6.25 16.51 -0.57
N ARG A 46 7.22 15.60 -0.63
CA ARG A 46 8.52 15.83 -1.26
C ARG A 46 8.94 14.63 -2.09
N LEU A 47 9.65 14.88 -3.19
CA LEU A 47 10.32 13.81 -3.92
C LEU A 47 11.56 13.37 -3.14
N ALA A 48 11.89 12.08 -3.20
CA ALA A 48 13.08 11.56 -2.51
C ALA A 48 14.38 12.25 -2.96
N THR A 49 14.42 12.71 -4.21
CA THR A 49 15.56 13.48 -4.76
C THR A 49 15.74 14.85 -4.11
N GLU A 50 14.67 15.44 -3.58
CA GLU A 50 14.67 16.74 -2.91
C GLU A 50 14.97 16.64 -1.42
N VAL A 51 14.95 15.44 -0.87
CA VAL A 51 15.25 15.18 0.55
C VAL A 51 16.76 14.98 0.71
N PRO A 52 17.41 15.63 1.69
CA PRO A 52 18.82 15.38 2.01
C PRO A 52 19.08 13.88 2.23
N ILE A 53 20.21 13.38 1.76
CA ILE A 53 20.53 11.94 1.80
C ILE A 53 20.40 11.38 3.22
N ALA A 54 20.84 12.12 4.22
CA ALA A 54 20.78 11.70 5.62
C ALA A 54 19.35 11.57 6.19
N GLU A 55 18.36 12.22 5.55
CA GLU A 55 16.96 12.21 5.96
C GLU A 55 16.11 11.26 5.11
N ARG A 56 16.67 10.67 4.06
CA ARG A 56 15.95 9.73 3.20
C ARG A 56 15.67 8.44 3.94
N SER A 57 14.48 7.88 3.67
CA SER A 57 14.18 6.52 4.12
C SER A 57 15.17 5.53 3.49
N ASN A 58 15.98 4.87 4.33
CA ASN A 58 16.93 3.86 3.88
C ASN A 58 16.23 2.49 3.86
N ILE A 59 15.55 2.21 2.76
CA ILE A 59 14.76 0.99 2.59
C ILE A 59 15.19 0.23 1.34
N GLU A 60 15.15 -1.09 1.44
CA GLU A 60 15.22 -1.99 0.29
C GLU A 60 13.83 -2.52 -0.04
N VAL A 61 13.54 -2.61 -1.31
CA VAL A 61 12.27 -3.11 -1.84
C VAL A 61 12.55 -4.34 -2.69
N LEU A 62 11.78 -5.42 -2.46
CA LEU A 62 11.90 -6.60 -3.30
C LEU A 62 11.48 -6.27 -4.72
N ARG A 63 12.37 -6.50 -5.66
CA ARG A 63 12.10 -6.29 -7.10
C ARG A 63 10.98 -7.22 -7.58
N THR A 64 9.97 -6.64 -8.22
CA THR A 64 8.78 -7.36 -8.69
C THR A 64 8.99 -8.12 -10.00
N ASP A 65 10.11 -7.88 -10.69
CA ASP A 65 10.50 -8.52 -11.94
C ASP A 65 11.41 -9.75 -11.73
N THR A 66 11.50 -10.27 -10.51
CA THR A 66 12.36 -11.41 -10.17
C THR A 66 11.58 -12.70 -9.95
N PRO A 67 12.21 -13.88 -10.20
CA PRO A 67 11.61 -15.18 -9.86
C PRO A 67 11.22 -15.29 -8.38
N LEU A 68 11.98 -14.66 -7.49
CA LEU A 68 11.70 -14.65 -6.05
C LEU A 68 10.35 -13.96 -5.75
N PHE A 69 10.06 -12.84 -6.42
CA PHE A 69 8.76 -12.18 -6.27
C PHE A 69 7.63 -13.04 -6.81
N THR A 70 7.83 -13.73 -7.95
CA THR A 70 6.85 -14.67 -8.50
C THR A 70 6.55 -15.79 -7.50
N GLN A 71 7.57 -16.39 -6.88
CA GLN A 71 7.40 -17.41 -5.83
C GLN A 71 6.63 -16.85 -4.62
N TYR A 72 6.94 -15.64 -4.21
CA TYR A 72 6.23 -14.96 -3.14
C TYR A 72 4.72 -14.79 -3.47
N VAL A 73 4.39 -14.34 -4.68
CA VAL A 73 3.00 -14.22 -5.14
C VAL A 73 2.29 -15.56 -5.16
N GLU A 74 2.94 -16.60 -5.69
CA GLU A 74 2.38 -17.97 -5.73
C GLU A 74 2.12 -18.52 -4.32
N SER A 75 3.01 -18.26 -3.36
CA SER A 75 2.80 -18.66 -1.97
C SER A 75 1.57 -17.99 -1.34
N ARG A 76 1.19 -16.80 -1.80
CA ARG A 76 0.01 -16.08 -1.35
C ARG A 76 -1.27 -16.50 -2.08
N ARG A 77 -1.14 -16.89 -3.34
CA ARG A 77 -2.25 -17.36 -4.18
C ARG A 77 -2.83 -18.68 -3.67
N ASN A 78 -1.96 -19.60 -3.34
CA ASN A 78 -2.35 -20.97 -3.03
C ASN A 78 -2.16 -21.29 -1.52
N ARG A 79 -2.71 -20.45 -0.66
CA ARG A 79 -2.73 -20.73 0.77
C ARG A 79 -3.50 -22.02 1.03
N ARG A 80 -2.81 -23.01 1.61
CA ARG A 80 -3.34 -24.34 1.97
C ARG A 80 -3.41 -24.54 3.47
N ASP A 81 -3.68 -23.49 4.21
CA ASP A 81 -3.88 -23.59 5.64
C ASP A 81 -5.14 -24.43 5.91
N ALA A 82 -5.15 -25.18 6.99
CA ALA A 82 -6.29 -26.03 7.39
C ALA A 82 -7.62 -25.26 7.53
N TRP A 83 -7.55 -23.95 7.64
CA TRP A 83 -8.68 -23.05 7.64
C TRP A 83 -9.44 -23.00 6.32
N TYR A 84 -8.74 -23.19 5.18
CA TYR A 84 -9.35 -23.08 3.87
C TYR A 84 -9.86 -24.44 3.41
N LEU A 85 -11.17 -24.66 3.44
CA LEU A 85 -11.80 -25.88 2.89
C LEU A 85 -11.63 -25.94 1.37
N VAL A 86 -11.76 -24.82 0.71
CA VAL A 86 -11.57 -24.69 -0.74
C VAL A 86 -10.62 -23.52 -1.01
N PRO A 87 -9.40 -23.78 -1.50
CA PRO A 87 -8.47 -22.72 -1.88
C PRO A 87 -9.05 -21.85 -3.01
N ALA A 88 -8.90 -20.55 -2.93
CA ALA A 88 -9.39 -19.62 -3.95
C ALA A 88 -8.68 -19.78 -5.31
N GLY A 89 -7.46 -20.33 -5.32
CA GLY A 89 -6.66 -20.53 -6.54
C GLY A 89 -6.14 -19.24 -7.19
N HIS A 90 -6.48 -18.09 -6.61
CA HIS A 90 -6.04 -16.79 -7.10
C HIS A 90 -5.84 -15.82 -5.93
N THR A 91 -5.11 -14.75 -6.17
CA THR A 91 -5.02 -13.61 -5.26
C THR A 91 -5.25 -12.33 -6.03
N ASP A 92 -5.93 -11.38 -5.42
CA ASP A 92 -6.08 -10.04 -5.98
C ASP A 92 -4.73 -9.30 -5.86
N VAL A 93 -4.38 -8.57 -6.91
CA VAL A 93 -3.15 -7.76 -6.94
C VAL A 93 -3.09 -6.74 -5.79
N CYS A 94 -4.25 -6.29 -5.32
CA CYS A 94 -4.35 -5.38 -4.17
C CYS A 94 -3.95 -6.05 -2.85
N ASN A 95 -4.05 -7.37 -2.77
CA ASN A 95 -3.71 -8.16 -1.58
C ASN A 95 -2.24 -8.64 -1.56
N VAL A 96 -1.49 -8.36 -2.63
CA VAL A 96 -0.06 -8.66 -2.69
C VAL A 96 0.71 -7.44 -2.23
N THR A 97 1.29 -7.52 -1.04
CA THR A 97 2.18 -6.47 -0.52
C THR A 97 3.55 -6.61 -1.18
N ILE A 98 4.22 -5.48 -1.40
CA ILE A 98 5.62 -5.48 -1.83
C ILE A 98 6.49 -5.57 -0.56
N PRO A 99 7.30 -6.62 -0.38
CA PRO A 99 8.18 -6.71 0.78
C PRO A 99 9.19 -5.56 0.82
N VAL A 100 9.27 -4.94 1.99
CA VAL A 100 10.15 -3.79 2.26
C VAL A 100 10.89 -4.06 3.56
N ARG A 101 12.19 -3.75 3.60
CA ARG A 101 13.00 -3.84 4.82
C ARG A 101 13.87 -2.60 4.99
N ASP A 102 14.25 -2.32 6.25
CA ASP A 102 15.25 -1.32 6.54
C ASP A 102 16.65 -1.84 6.19
N VAL A 103 17.45 -0.97 5.58
CA VAL A 103 18.89 -1.18 5.44
C VAL A 103 19.54 -0.69 6.73
N LYS A 104 20.24 -1.59 7.42
CA LYS A 104 21.00 -1.27 8.62
C LYS A 104 22.32 -0.59 8.26
#